data_5a891708560977e60696b51b5316784d
#
_entry.id   5a891708560977e60696b51b5316784d
#
_cell.length_a   1.000
_cell.length_b   1.000
_cell.length_c   1.000
_cell.angle_alpha   90.00
_cell.angle_beta   90.00
_cell.angle_gamma   90.00
#
_symmetry.space_group_name_H-M   'P 1'
#
loop_
_entity.id
_entity.type
_entity.pdbx_description
1 polymer ?
#
loop_
_entity_poly.entity_id
_entity_poly.type
_entity_poly.pdbx_seq_one_letter_code
_entity_poly.pdbx_strand_id
1 'polypeptide(L)'
;TVACPRDADEYVERYVKAVLAIPSLKTYLFCIFPRNDYDDYSTAVNKFIRMLNQKIHARLEGTEIVCLDVFDRLLQHGRLNPGLTIDDLHLNGKGYSILSDALKKAVNG
;
A
#
# COMPACT_ATOMS: atom_id res chain seq x y z
N THR A 1 -5.46 -6.23 -12.16
CA THR A 1 -5.66 -7.43 -11.42
C THR A 1 -4.34 -7.97 -10.96
N VAL A 2 -4.21 -8.10 -9.70
CA VAL A 2 -3.14 -8.89 -9.17
C VAL A 2 -3.57 -10.33 -9.32
N ALA A 3 -3.51 -10.81 -10.54
CA ALA A 3 -3.42 -12.23 -10.70
C ALA A 3 -2.22 -12.63 -9.86
N CYS A 4 -2.40 -13.54 -8.94
CA CYS A 4 -1.35 -14.11 -8.15
C CYS A 4 -0.04 -14.03 -8.90
N PRO A 5 0.85 -13.09 -8.60
CA PRO A 5 2.12 -13.10 -9.30
C PRO A 5 2.78 -14.41 -8.90
N ARG A 6 3.09 -15.20 -9.88
CA ARG A 6 3.89 -16.41 -9.68
C ARG A 6 5.23 -16.05 -9.06
N ASP A 7 5.58 -14.78 -9.18
CA ASP A 7 6.85 -14.26 -8.74
C ASP A 7 6.65 -12.88 -8.14
N ALA A 8 6.58 -12.84 -6.81
CA ALA A 8 6.42 -11.61 -6.06
C ALA A 8 7.61 -10.66 -6.30
N ASP A 9 8.81 -11.20 -6.48
CA ASP A 9 9.99 -10.39 -6.70
C ASP A 9 9.96 -9.71 -8.07
N GLU A 10 9.46 -10.39 -9.09
CA GLU A 10 9.27 -9.78 -10.41
C GLU A 10 8.25 -8.64 -10.35
N TYR A 11 7.13 -8.84 -9.65
CA TYR A 11 6.13 -7.80 -9.46
C TYR A 11 6.75 -6.57 -8.79
N VAL A 12 7.50 -6.79 -7.71
CA VAL A 12 8.16 -5.71 -6.98
C VAL A 12 9.16 -4.97 -7.87
N GLU A 13 9.95 -5.68 -8.65
CA GLU A 13 10.94 -5.04 -9.54
C GLU A 13 10.26 -4.17 -10.61
N ARG A 14 9.17 -4.64 -11.20
CA ARG A 14 8.41 -3.84 -12.17
C ARG A 14 7.80 -2.61 -11.53
N TYR A 15 7.25 -2.77 -10.34
CA TYR A 15 6.66 -1.67 -9.58
C TYR A 15 7.72 -0.62 -9.25
N VAL A 16 8.86 -1.04 -8.72
CA VAL A 16 9.96 -0.16 -8.35
C VAL A 16 10.50 0.57 -9.57
N LYS A 17 10.70 -0.12 -10.69
CA LYS A 17 11.15 0.52 -11.93
C LYS A 17 10.20 1.60 -12.39
N ALA A 18 8.89 1.33 -12.36
CA ALA A 18 7.89 2.31 -12.77
C ALA A 18 7.94 3.55 -11.89
N VAL A 19 8.06 3.36 -10.57
CA VAL A 19 8.11 4.46 -9.62
C VAL A 19 9.40 5.27 -9.76
N LEU A 20 10.54 4.61 -9.91
CA LEU A 20 11.84 5.28 -10.05
C LEU A 20 11.95 6.04 -11.37
N ALA A 21 11.17 5.66 -12.38
CA ALA A 21 11.14 6.36 -13.66
C ALA A 21 10.39 7.71 -13.60
N ILE A 22 9.66 7.99 -12.53
CA ILE A 22 8.95 9.26 -12.38
C ILE A 22 9.96 10.37 -12.12
N PRO A 23 10.06 11.38 -13.00
CA PRO A 23 11.00 12.50 -12.80
C PRO A 23 10.50 13.39 -11.67
N SER A 24 11.17 13.35 -10.53
CA SER A 24 10.80 14.13 -9.36
C SER A 24 12.02 14.31 -8.46
N LEU A 25 12.08 15.46 -7.77
CA LEU A 25 13.10 15.69 -6.73
C LEU A 25 12.81 14.82 -5.50
N LYS A 26 11.54 14.61 -5.20
CA LYS A 26 11.12 13.78 -4.08
C LYS A 26 9.71 13.26 -4.34
N THR A 27 9.52 11.98 -4.17
CA THR A 27 8.22 11.34 -4.40
C THR A 27 7.73 10.70 -3.11
N TYR A 28 6.47 10.94 -2.78
CA TYR A 28 5.78 10.27 -1.67
C TYR A 28 4.86 9.21 -2.24
N LEU A 29 5.04 7.98 -1.81
CA LEU A 29 4.34 6.83 -2.36
C LEU A 29 3.62 6.08 -1.25
N PHE A 30 2.31 5.90 -1.40
CA PHE A 30 1.58 4.99 -0.53
C PHE A 30 1.78 3.55 -1.01
N CYS A 31 2.10 2.67 -0.07
CA CYS A 31 2.16 1.24 -0.35
C CYS A 31 0.74 0.70 -0.61
N ILE A 32 0.64 -0.55 -1.02
CA ILE A 32 -0.63 -1.17 -1.39
C ILE A 32 -1.53 -1.30 -0.16
N PHE A 33 -2.82 -0.98 -0.30
CA PHE A 33 -3.78 -1.01 0.79
C PHE A 33 -4.39 -2.41 0.96
N PRO A 34 -4.87 -2.75 2.17
CA PRO A 34 -5.59 -4.00 2.36
C PRO A 34 -6.93 -4.00 1.65
N ARG A 35 -7.53 -5.17 1.53
CA ARG A 35 -8.81 -5.39 0.85
C ARG A 35 -9.79 -6.10 1.78
N ASN A 36 -11.08 -6.01 1.45
CA ASN A 36 -12.15 -6.72 2.12
C ASN A 36 -13.24 -7.16 1.12
N ASP A 37 -12.86 -7.34 -0.14
CA ASP A 37 -13.80 -7.60 -1.23
C ASP A 37 -13.91 -9.09 -1.61
N TYR A 38 -13.11 -9.96 -1.00
CA TYR A 38 -13.06 -11.37 -1.32
C TYR A 38 -13.37 -12.27 -0.12
N ASP A 39 -14.24 -11.85 0.78
CA ASP A 39 -14.66 -12.65 1.93
C ASP A 39 -13.50 -13.43 2.58
N ASP A 40 -13.54 -14.77 2.51
CA ASP A 40 -12.53 -15.60 3.16
C ASP A 40 -11.14 -15.47 2.54
N TYR A 41 -11.06 -15.02 1.29
CA TYR A 41 -9.78 -14.84 0.62
C TYR A 41 -9.08 -13.53 0.98
N SER A 42 -9.84 -12.55 1.49
CA SER A 42 -9.26 -11.23 1.79
C SER A 42 -8.12 -11.32 2.79
N THR A 43 -8.22 -12.18 3.79
CA THR A 43 -7.15 -12.34 4.79
C THR A 43 -5.87 -12.87 4.16
N ALA A 44 -5.98 -13.88 3.29
CA ALA A 44 -4.80 -14.45 2.61
C ALA A 44 -4.20 -13.46 1.63
N VAL A 45 -5.04 -12.75 0.86
CA VAL A 45 -4.59 -11.72 -0.08
C VAL A 45 -3.89 -10.60 0.68
N ASN A 46 -4.42 -10.18 1.82
CA ASN A 46 -3.81 -9.12 2.63
C ASN A 46 -2.46 -9.52 3.21
N LYS A 47 -2.27 -10.77 3.59
CA LYS A 47 -0.95 -11.27 4.00
C LYS A 47 0.06 -11.16 2.87
N PHE A 48 -0.35 -11.49 1.65
CA PHE A 48 0.48 -11.37 0.47
C PHE A 48 0.82 -9.91 0.18
N ILE A 49 -0.19 -9.02 0.27
CA ILE A 49 0.01 -7.57 0.08
C ILE A 49 1.00 -7.03 1.11
N ARG A 50 0.89 -7.45 2.37
CA ARG A 50 1.85 -7.04 3.41
C ARG A 50 3.27 -7.43 3.04
N MET A 51 3.45 -8.64 2.53
CA MET A 51 4.77 -9.10 2.07
C MET A 51 5.27 -8.26 0.91
N LEU A 52 4.42 -7.94 -0.07
CA LEU A 52 4.78 -7.07 -1.19
C LEU A 52 5.22 -5.69 -0.68
N ASN A 53 4.47 -5.11 0.26
CA ASN A 53 4.79 -3.81 0.82
C ASN A 53 6.14 -3.79 1.53
N GLN A 54 6.47 -4.85 2.26
CA GLN A 54 7.77 -4.98 2.91
C GLN A 54 8.90 -5.00 1.87
N LYS A 55 8.73 -5.74 0.78
CA LYS A 55 9.71 -5.82 -0.30
C LYS A 55 9.86 -4.50 -1.03
N ILE A 56 8.74 -3.81 -1.31
CA ILE A 56 8.75 -2.50 -1.95
C ILE A 56 9.49 -1.50 -1.07
N HIS A 57 9.18 -1.47 0.22
CA HIS A 57 9.83 -0.57 1.17
C HIS A 57 11.34 -0.78 1.21
N ALA A 58 11.77 -2.04 1.29
CA ALA A 58 13.19 -2.38 1.33
C ALA A 58 13.91 -1.95 0.05
N ARG A 59 13.27 -2.12 -1.11
CA ARG A 59 13.87 -1.75 -2.41
C ARG A 59 13.97 -0.24 -2.61
N LEU A 60 13.08 0.53 -2.00
CA LEU A 60 13.07 1.99 -2.13
C LEU A 60 13.89 2.70 -1.06
N GLU A 61 14.39 1.97 -0.08
CA GLU A 61 15.24 2.50 0.97
C GLU A 61 16.51 3.10 0.36
N GLY A 62 16.85 4.32 0.78
CA GLY A 62 18.02 5.02 0.26
C GLY A 62 17.78 5.76 -1.05
N THR A 63 16.58 5.68 -1.63
CA THR A 63 16.20 6.47 -2.82
C THR A 63 15.52 7.77 -2.42
N GLU A 64 15.21 8.62 -3.41
CA GLU A 64 14.46 9.86 -3.19
C GLU A 64 12.95 9.61 -3.00
N ILE A 65 12.53 8.36 -2.93
CA ILE A 65 11.13 8.01 -2.76
C ILE A 65 10.85 7.72 -1.30
N VAL A 66 9.89 8.44 -0.73
CA VAL A 66 9.44 8.22 0.64
C VAL A 66 8.23 7.28 0.59
N CYS A 67 8.41 6.07 1.08
CA CYS A 67 7.35 5.06 1.10
C CYS A 67 6.51 5.23 2.36
N LEU A 68 5.21 5.45 2.19
CA LEU A 68 4.26 5.62 3.28
C LEU A 68 3.43 4.35 3.41
N ASP A 69 3.64 3.61 4.49
CA ASP A 69 2.91 2.37 4.75
C ASP A 69 1.86 2.62 5.82
N VAL A 70 0.61 2.67 5.41
CA VAL A 70 -0.54 2.83 6.29
C VAL A 70 -1.37 1.56 6.41
N PHE A 71 -0.85 0.44 5.93
CA PHE A 71 -1.56 -0.83 5.85
C PHE A 71 -2.21 -1.21 7.19
N ASP A 72 -1.44 -1.17 8.28
CA ASP A 72 -1.93 -1.57 9.60
C ASP A 72 -3.00 -0.61 10.14
N ARG A 73 -2.93 0.65 9.78
CA ARG A 73 -3.91 1.64 10.21
C ARG A 73 -5.26 1.46 9.51
N LEU A 74 -5.26 0.79 8.35
CA LEU A 74 -6.47 0.52 7.59
C LEU A 74 -7.05 -0.87 7.89
N LEU A 75 -6.35 -1.67 8.67
CA LEU A 75 -6.68 -3.08 8.88
C LEU A 75 -7.55 -3.28 10.12
N GLN A 76 -8.51 -4.19 10.01
CA GLN A 76 -9.28 -4.69 11.14
C GLN A 76 -9.56 -6.17 10.92
N HIS A 77 -9.13 -7.00 11.85
CA HIS A 77 -9.31 -8.45 11.77
C HIS A 77 -8.77 -9.07 10.48
N GLY A 78 -7.58 -8.60 10.03
CA GLY A 78 -6.93 -9.12 8.83
C GLY A 78 -7.50 -8.61 7.52
N ARG A 79 -8.45 -7.69 7.55
CA ARG A 79 -9.15 -7.14 6.37
C ARG A 79 -9.20 -5.62 6.44
N LEU A 80 -9.48 -4.98 5.31
CA LEU A 80 -9.74 -3.55 5.30
C LEU A 80 -10.93 -3.25 6.23
N ASN A 81 -10.72 -2.29 7.14
CA ASN A 81 -11.74 -1.92 8.12
C ASN A 81 -13.01 -1.41 7.39
N PRO A 82 -14.17 -2.05 7.61
CA PRO A 82 -15.41 -1.63 6.94
C PRO A 82 -15.80 -0.19 7.20
N GLY A 83 -15.38 0.38 8.33
CA GLY A 83 -15.64 1.79 8.65
C GLY A 83 -14.82 2.78 7.81
N LEU A 84 -13.85 2.30 7.03
CA LEU A 84 -12.95 3.13 6.24
C LEU A 84 -13.15 2.98 4.73
N THR A 85 -14.15 2.22 4.31
CA THR A 85 -14.37 1.91 2.90
C THR A 85 -15.83 2.11 2.50
N ILE A 86 -16.06 2.39 1.21
CA ILE A 86 -17.40 2.54 0.66
C ILE A 86 -17.91 1.25 0.00
N ASP A 87 -16.99 0.39 -0.46
CA ASP A 87 -17.31 -0.80 -1.26
C ASP A 87 -16.39 -1.98 -0.98
N ASP A 88 -15.74 -2.01 0.19
CA ASP A 88 -14.78 -3.04 0.60
C ASP A 88 -13.46 -3.03 -0.17
N LEU A 89 -13.27 -2.08 -1.07
CA LEU A 89 -12.06 -1.91 -1.85
C LEU A 89 -11.54 -0.46 -1.84
N HIS A 90 -12.41 0.52 -2.04
CA HIS A 90 -12.06 1.93 -2.08
C HIS A 90 -12.29 2.60 -0.73
N LEU A 91 -11.41 3.54 -0.38
CA LEU A 91 -11.51 4.25 0.89
C LEU A 91 -12.64 5.30 0.86
N ASN A 92 -13.27 5.49 2.02
CA ASN A 92 -14.20 6.59 2.25
C ASN A 92 -13.45 7.80 2.81
N GLY A 93 -14.19 8.85 3.23
CA GLY A 93 -13.57 10.07 3.77
C GLY A 93 -12.70 9.82 5.00
N LYS A 94 -13.10 8.90 5.89
CA LYS A 94 -12.30 8.55 7.07
C LYS A 94 -11.01 7.86 6.68
N GLY A 95 -11.07 6.97 5.69
CA GLY A 95 -9.88 6.31 5.16
C GLY A 95 -8.91 7.32 4.55
N TYR A 96 -9.42 8.25 3.75
CA TYR A 96 -8.57 9.29 3.16
C TYR A 96 -7.98 10.24 4.21
N SER A 97 -8.67 10.46 5.33
CA SER A 97 -8.11 11.24 6.43
C SER A 97 -6.87 10.60 7.02
N ILE A 98 -6.82 9.28 7.08
CA ILE A 98 -5.64 8.55 7.53
C ILE A 98 -4.48 8.78 6.55
N LEU A 99 -4.73 8.72 5.24
CA LEU A 99 -3.72 8.98 4.23
C LEU A 99 -3.21 10.41 4.31
N SER A 100 -4.12 11.38 4.44
CA SER A 100 -3.77 12.79 4.54
C SER A 100 -2.89 13.06 5.77
N ASP A 101 -3.24 12.47 6.90
CA ASP A 101 -2.46 12.61 8.14
C ASP A 101 -1.06 12.02 7.99
N ALA A 102 -0.93 10.84 7.40
CA ALA A 102 0.35 10.21 7.16
C ALA A 102 1.22 11.05 6.22
N LEU A 103 0.62 11.61 5.17
CA LEU A 103 1.34 12.45 4.21
C LEU A 103 1.82 13.74 4.87
N LYS A 104 0.97 14.39 5.65
CA LYS A 104 1.34 15.62 6.36
C LYS A 104 2.51 15.39 7.31
N LYS A 105 2.50 14.29 8.05
CA LYS A 105 3.59 13.94 8.96
C LYS A 105 4.89 13.70 8.19
N ALA A 106 4.82 13.03 7.05
CA ALA A 106 5.99 12.77 6.24
C ALA A 106 6.59 14.04 5.64
N VAL A 107 5.74 14.96 5.18
CA VAL A 107 6.18 16.24 4.58
C VAL A 107 6.76 17.17 5.63
N ASN A 108 6.15 17.25 6.81
CA ASN A 108 6.53 18.16 7.88
C ASN A 108 7.54 17.60 8.87
N GLY A 109 7.72 16.29 8.84
CA GLY A 109 8.68 15.61 9.68
C GLY A 109 9.98 15.41 8.99
#